data_ea335f1e50bd3810ca2a991aaca15d89
#
_entry.id   ea335f1e50bd3810ca2a991aaca15d89
#
_cell.length_a   1.000
_cell.length_b   1.000
_cell.length_c   1.000
_cell.angle_alpha   90.00
_cell.angle_beta   90.00
_cell.angle_gamma   90.00
#
_symmetry.space_group_name_H-M   'P 1'
#
loop_
_entity.id
_entity.type
_entity.pdbx_description
1 polymer ?
#
loop_
_entity_poly.entity_id
_entity_poly.type
_entity_poly.pdbx_seq_one_letter_code
_entity_poly.pdbx_strand_id
1 'polypeptide(L)'
;MVFRSEIEHKLLPLFQSKKCVILDVPAYPNVGDQLIWAGMEDFFRSNKIDCVYRSSCHTFTYKEFTADTIICLVGGGNFGDLWRGLQEFKNRIVQLYPNNKIVIFPQSVYYSDISLCNFDSKIFAQHNGIYICARDVESFVFLQQHFKNEVLLVPDMVLYLSFDRSVEGIKHKKLFLQRDDKEMVDYTKWLNDDMVVCDWPTHKTIDKIRIDAFMKRNKWAHRIFRLGVQYIRNVALLKYFYKCCSARLFCRINNNKNTIAEKWEMIYLEINYLLYLNRKYLGRLNEIINMILYAYHLPLIKQYAINFMQDYDEVYTTRLHGGILAMILGKKVRLVDNNYGKISALYNTWLLNETNVEMID
;
A
#
# COMPACT_ATOMS: atom_id res chain seq x y z
N MET A 1 1.28 3.63 23.52
CA MET A 1 0.70 5.00 23.66
C MET A 1 1.60 6.07 23.01
N VAL A 2 2.91 5.98 23.14
CA VAL A 2 3.85 6.99 22.60
C VAL A 2 3.72 7.21 21.09
N PHE A 3 3.71 6.14 20.29
CA PHE A 3 3.61 6.26 18.81
C PHE A 3 2.32 6.92 18.32
N ARG A 4 1.18 6.62 18.96
CA ARG A 4 -0.10 7.25 18.59
C ARG A 4 -0.08 8.76 18.82
N SER A 5 0.42 9.18 19.98
CA SER A 5 0.56 10.60 20.31
C SER A 5 1.47 11.31 19.32
N GLU A 6 2.58 10.67 18.93
CA GLU A 6 3.51 11.24 17.93
C GLU A 6 2.86 11.37 16.55
N ILE A 7 2.14 10.32 16.10
CA ILE A 7 1.41 10.33 14.82
C ILE A 7 0.35 11.44 14.83
N GLU A 8 -0.43 11.55 15.91
CA GLU A 8 -1.45 12.59 16.06
C GLU A 8 -0.85 13.99 16.08
N HIS A 9 0.22 14.20 16.84
CA HIS A 9 0.91 15.49 16.91
C HIS A 9 1.40 15.96 15.53
N LYS A 10 1.92 15.06 14.70
CA LYS A 10 2.44 15.37 13.36
C LYS A 10 1.35 15.51 12.30
N LEU A 11 0.34 14.63 12.32
CA LEU A 11 -0.62 14.55 11.22
C LEU A 11 -1.87 15.40 11.46
N LEU A 12 -2.40 15.53 12.70
CA LEU A 12 -3.66 16.27 12.92
C LEU A 12 -3.66 17.71 12.43
N PRO A 13 -2.55 18.48 12.53
CA PRO A 13 -2.51 19.83 11.98
C PRO A 13 -2.79 19.90 10.47
N LEU A 14 -2.55 18.78 9.74
CA LEU A 14 -2.82 18.71 8.31
C LEU A 14 -4.31 18.53 7.99
N PHE A 15 -5.09 17.98 8.93
CA PHE A 15 -6.50 17.59 8.76
C PHE A 15 -7.50 18.57 9.35
N GLN A 16 -7.30 19.87 9.18
CA GLN A 16 -8.17 20.91 9.73
C GLN A 16 -9.61 20.84 9.16
N SER A 17 -9.77 20.52 7.86
CA SER A 17 -11.08 20.34 7.21
C SER A 17 -11.82 19.08 7.67
N LYS A 18 -11.09 18.13 8.30
CA LYS A 18 -11.62 16.81 8.71
C LYS A 18 -12.32 16.01 7.60
N LYS A 19 -12.02 16.32 6.34
CA LYS A 19 -12.57 15.62 5.17
C LYS A 19 -11.43 15.16 4.27
N CYS A 20 -11.40 13.88 3.94
CA CYS A 20 -10.36 13.31 3.10
C CYS A 20 -10.86 12.23 2.14
N VAL A 21 -9.97 11.82 1.23
CA VAL A 21 -10.11 10.66 0.36
C VAL A 21 -8.81 9.88 0.33
N ILE A 22 -8.86 8.56 0.12
CA ILE A 22 -7.67 7.71 -0.10
C ILE A 22 -7.70 7.18 -1.52
N LEU A 23 -6.62 7.37 -2.30
CA LEU A 23 -6.62 7.05 -3.72
C LEU A 23 -5.72 5.89 -4.16
N ASP A 24 -5.01 5.24 -3.25
CA ASP A 24 -4.13 4.09 -3.54
C ASP A 24 -4.20 2.97 -2.51
N VAL A 25 -5.42 2.68 -2.01
CA VAL A 25 -5.56 1.57 -1.06
C VAL A 25 -4.97 0.27 -1.62
N PRO A 26 -4.26 -0.54 -0.81
CA PRO A 26 -3.60 -1.75 -1.25
C PRO A 26 -4.63 -2.85 -1.55
N ALA A 27 -4.99 -3.01 -2.83
CA ALA A 27 -5.90 -4.05 -3.34
C ALA A 27 -5.14 -5.26 -3.89
N TYR A 28 -4.00 -5.60 -3.28
CA TYR A 28 -3.13 -6.72 -3.65
C TYR A 28 -2.79 -7.55 -2.41
N PRO A 29 -2.36 -8.82 -2.58
CA PRO A 29 -2.15 -9.75 -1.47
C PRO A 29 -0.85 -9.47 -0.70
N ASN A 30 -0.83 -8.37 0.05
CA ASN A 30 0.22 -8.04 1.02
C ASN A 30 -0.44 -7.60 2.33
N VAL A 31 -0.43 -8.49 3.31
CA VAL A 31 -1.03 -8.25 4.63
C VAL A 31 -0.40 -7.02 5.30
N GLY A 32 0.91 -6.83 5.17
CA GLY A 32 1.63 -5.69 5.76
C GLY A 32 1.09 -4.34 5.28
N ASP A 33 0.96 -4.16 3.97
CA ASP A 33 0.46 -2.89 3.40
C ASP A 33 -1.02 -2.67 3.76
N GLN A 34 -1.79 -3.74 3.90
CA GLN A 34 -3.19 -3.64 4.34
C GLN A 34 -3.30 -3.29 5.83
N LEU A 35 -2.33 -3.68 6.66
CA LEU A 35 -2.25 -3.23 8.04
C LEU A 35 -1.91 -1.74 8.14
N ILE A 36 -1.07 -1.19 7.23
CA ILE A 36 -0.84 0.25 7.12
C ILE A 36 -2.16 0.97 6.84
N TRP A 37 -2.92 0.50 5.85
CA TRP A 37 -4.22 1.08 5.55
C TRP A 37 -5.19 0.96 6.74
N ALA A 38 -5.22 -0.18 7.43
CA ALA A 38 -6.04 -0.33 8.65
C ALA A 38 -5.65 0.67 9.74
N GLY A 39 -4.35 0.95 9.91
CA GLY A 39 -3.85 1.97 10.83
C GLY A 39 -4.28 3.39 10.45
N MET A 40 -4.29 3.71 9.15
CA MET A 40 -4.84 4.99 8.65
C MET A 40 -6.33 5.13 8.94
N GLU A 41 -7.12 4.07 8.72
CA GLU A 41 -8.57 4.08 9.01
C GLU A 41 -8.84 4.21 10.52
N ASP A 42 -8.03 3.57 11.37
CA ASP A 42 -8.11 3.74 12.82
C ASP A 42 -7.76 5.18 13.23
N PHE A 43 -6.76 5.81 12.60
CA PHE A 43 -6.42 7.22 12.80
C PHE A 43 -7.57 8.14 12.40
N PHE A 44 -8.17 7.96 11.23
CA PHE A 44 -9.30 8.78 10.78
C PHE A 44 -10.50 8.64 11.70
N ARG A 45 -10.83 7.40 12.09
CA ARG A 45 -11.97 7.13 12.99
C ARG A 45 -11.76 7.75 14.37
N SER A 46 -10.59 7.56 14.97
CA SER A 46 -10.27 8.07 16.32
C SER A 46 -10.32 9.59 16.38
N ASN A 47 -9.97 10.25 15.27
CA ASN A 47 -9.88 11.72 15.19
C ASN A 47 -11.09 12.37 14.49
N LYS A 48 -12.13 11.59 14.19
CA LYS A 48 -13.37 12.06 13.52
C LYS A 48 -13.08 12.74 12.18
N ILE A 49 -12.14 12.19 11.42
CA ILE A 49 -11.85 12.62 10.07
C ILE A 49 -12.72 11.79 9.12
N ASP A 50 -13.53 12.47 8.31
CA ASP A 50 -14.45 11.84 7.37
C ASP A 50 -13.73 11.46 6.07
N CYS A 51 -13.48 10.18 5.87
CA CYS A 51 -12.94 9.66 4.62
C CYS A 51 -14.08 9.30 3.65
N VAL A 52 -14.43 10.24 2.79
CA VAL A 52 -15.64 10.17 1.93
C VAL A 52 -15.45 9.30 0.68
N TYR A 53 -14.23 8.96 0.30
CA TYR A 53 -13.97 8.11 -0.87
C TYR A 53 -12.66 7.32 -0.70
N ARG A 54 -12.65 6.10 -1.20
CA ARG A 54 -11.49 5.19 -1.21
C ARG A 54 -11.39 4.53 -2.56
N SER A 55 -10.18 4.43 -3.11
CA SER A 55 -9.90 3.67 -4.32
C SER A 55 -8.49 3.11 -4.31
N SER A 56 -8.29 1.99 -4.98
CA SER A 56 -6.94 1.52 -5.30
C SER A 56 -6.45 2.17 -6.60
N CYS A 57 -5.15 2.08 -6.87
CA CYS A 57 -4.59 2.51 -8.16
C CYS A 57 -5.24 1.79 -9.36
N HIS A 58 -5.81 0.59 -9.16
CA HIS A 58 -6.46 -0.20 -10.20
C HIS A 58 -7.94 0.14 -10.40
N THR A 59 -8.62 0.63 -9.34
CA THR A 59 -10.03 0.97 -9.36
C THR A 59 -10.27 2.48 -9.37
N PHE A 60 -9.18 3.26 -9.42
CA PHE A 60 -9.26 4.72 -9.46
C PHE A 60 -10.01 5.20 -10.70
N THR A 61 -11.01 6.04 -10.46
CA THR A 61 -11.71 6.82 -11.46
C THR A 61 -11.62 8.28 -11.05
N TYR A 62 -11.25 9.16 -11.98
CA TYR A 62 -11.17 10.59 -11.69
C TYR A 62 -12.52 11.11 -11.19
N LYS A 63 -12.46 11.85 -10.11
CA LYS A 63 -13.58 12.61 -9.53
C LYS A 63 -13.08 13.98 -9.15
N GLU A 64 -13.91 14.97 -9.28
CA GLU A 64 -13.65 16.29 -8.72
C GLU A 64 -13.91 16.28 -7.22
N PHE A 65 -12.99 16.84 -6.46
CA PHE A 65 -13.13 17.06 -5.04
C PHE A 65 -13.06 18.55 -4.75
N THR A 66 -13.81 19.00 -3.76
CA THR A 66 -13.73 20.40 -3.29
C THR A 66 -12.32 20.69 -2.75
N ALA A 67 -11.86 21.92 -2.85
CA ALA A 67 -10.48 22.30 -2.50
C ALA A 67 -10.13 22.04 -1.02
N ASP A 68 -11.12 21.96 -0.15
CA ASP A 68 -10.98 21.61 1.27
C ASP A 68 -10.79 20.09 1.51
N THR A 69 -11.04 19.25 0.49
CA THR A 69 -10.85 17.80 0.60
C THR A 69 -9.37 17.44 0.50
N ILE A 70 -8.87 16.76 1.52
CA ILE A 70 -7.47 16.31 1.58
C ILE A 70 -7.34 14.99 0.84
N ILE A 71 -6.38 14.90 -0.07
CA ILE A 71 -6.06 13.66 -0.78
C ILE A 71 -4.98 12.93 -0.02
N CYS A 72 -5.28 11.72 0.42
CA CYS A 72 -4.35 10.85 1.12
C CYS A 72 -3.86 9.75 0.19
N LEU A 73 -2.55 9.50 0.22
CA LEU A 73 -1.89 8.35 -0.39
C LEU A 73 -1.33 7.46 0.70
N VAL A 74 -1.53 6.15 0.55
CA VAL A 74 -1.19 5.16 1.59
C VAL A 74 0.31 5.07 1.80
N GLY A 75 0.73 4.89 3.04
CA GLY A 75 2.12 4.68 3.44
C GLY A 75 2.71 3.36 2.96
N GLY A 76 3.96 3.09 3.35
CA GLY A 76 4.62 1.82 3.10
C GLY A 76 6.02 1.93 2.49
N GLY A 77 6.40 0.99 1.64
CA GLY A 77 7.70 0.96 0.98
C GLY A 77 7.60 1.07 -0.54
N ASN A 78 6.69 1.88 -1.03
CA ASN A 78 6.38 2.01 -2.46
C ASN A 78 6.63 3.42 -3.02
N PHE A 79 7.42 4.24 -2.34
CA PHE A 79 7.88 5.53 -2.84
C PHE A 79 9.24 5.36 -3.51
N GLY A 80 9.30 5.65 -4.81
CA GLY A 80 10.51 5.54 -5.61
C GLY A 80 10.40 4.54 -6.77
N ASP A 81 11.52 3.95 -7.17
CA ASP A 81 11.60 3.15 -8.40
C ASP A 81 11.43 1.63 -8.19
N LEU A 82 11.53 1.13 -6.96
CA LEU A 82 11.34 -0.31 -6.66
C LEU A 82 9.95 -0.81 -7.10
N TRP A 83 8.92 0.01 -6.89
CA TRP A 83 7.54 -0.23 -7.29
C TRP A 83 7.05 0.88 -8.22
N ARG A 84 7.74 1.05 -9.35
CA ARG A 84 7.60 2.19 -10.26
C ARG A 84 6.14 2.51 -10.64
N GLY A 85 5.31 1.51 -10.89
CA GLY A 85 3.90 1.72 -11.24
C GLY A 85 3.09 2.43 -10.14
N LEU A 86 3.41 2.20 -8.86
CA LEU A 86 2.79 2.91 -7.74
C LEU A 86 3.30 4.35 -7.62
N GLN A 87 4.59 4.59 -7.89
CA GLN A 87 5.13 5.93 -7.93
C GLN A 87 4.54 6.74 -9.09
N GLU A 88 4.41 6.17 -10.28
CA GLU A 88 3.75 6.80 -11.41
C GLU A 88 2.28 7.15 -11.11
N PHE A 89 1.59 6.31 -10.35
CA PHE A 89 0.25 6.65 -9.88
C PHE A 89 0.27 7.87 -8.96
N LYS A 90 1.22 7.97 -8.01
CA LYS A 90 1.39 9.15 -7.14
C LYS A 90 1.66 10.40 -7.98
N ASN A 91 2.57 10.33 -8.94
CA ASN A 91 2.88 11.43 -9.87
C ASN A 91 1.62 11.91 -10.60
N ARG A 92 0.80 10.97 -11.07
CA ARG A 92 -0.47 11.28 -11.72
C ARG A 92 -1.47 11.95 -10.79
N ILE A 93 -1.59 11.51 -9.55
CA ILE A 93 -2.49 12.14 -8.57
C ILE A 93 -2.05 13.57 -8.29
N VAL A 94 -0.76 13.81 -8.12
CA VAL A 94 -0.19 15.16 -7.94
C VAL A 94 -0.60 16.09 -9.09
N GLN A 95 -0.50 15.62 -10.33
CA GLN A 95 -0.87 16.40 -11.51
C GLN A 95 -2.39 16.62 -11.67
N LEU A 96 -3.20 15.62 -11.27
CA LEU A 96 -4.67 15.69 -11.41
C LEU A 96 -5.34 16.60 -10.39
N TYR A 97 -4.72 16.83 -9.24
CA TYR A 97 -5.32 17.57 -8.12
C TYR A 97 -4.45 18.73 -7.65
N PRO A 98 -4.13 19.71 -8.53
CA PRO A 98 -3.17 20.78 -8.23
C PRO A 98 -3.63 21.73 -7.11
N ASN A 99 -4.92 21.76 -6.81
CA ASN A 99 -5.51 22.68 -5.82
C ASN A 99 -5.87 22.00 -4.49
N ASN A 100 -5.74 20.68 -4.39
CA ASN A 100 -6.05 19.96 -3.16
C ASN A 100 -4.78 19.74 -2.33
N LYS A 101 -4.88 19.83 -1.02
CA LYS A 101 -3.80 19.36 -0.15
C LYS A 101 -3.62 17.85 -0.34
N ILE A 102 -2.38 17.41 -0.53
CA ILE A 102 -2.01 16.00 -0.68
C ILE A 102 -1.14 15.61 0.51
N VAL A 103 -1.52 14.54 1.20
CA VAL A 103 -0.75 13.95 2.30
C VAL A 103 -0.35 12.53 1.90
N ILE A 104 0.95 12.32 1.72
CA ILE A 104 1.52 10.99 1.51
C ILE A 104 1.90 10.44 2.88
N PHE A 105 1.22 9.39 3.30
CA PHE A 105 1.41 8.76 4.60
C PHE A 105 2.79 8.10 4.72
N PRO A 106 3.26 7.77 5.94
CA PRO A 106 4.65 7.40 6.20
C PRO A 106 5.24 6.34 5.26
N GLN A 107 6.29 6.73 4.53
CA GLN A 107 6.97 5.94 3.49
C GLN A 107 8.40 5.61 3.87
N SER A 108 8.91 4.43 3.48
CA SER A 108 10.34 4.26 3.17
C SER A 108 10.56 4.55 1.69
N VAL A 109 11.66 5.22 1.39
CA VAL A 109 12.01 5.68 0.05
C VAL A 109 13.15 4.85 -0.51
N TYR A 110 13.05 4.48 -1.78
CA TYR A 110 14.14 3.81 -2.47
C TYR A 110 14.20 4.22 -3.95
N TYR A 111 15.37 4.71 -4.37
CA TYR A 111 15.69 4.99 -5.76
C TYR A 111 17.02 4.34 -6.11
N SER A 112 17.02 3.41 -7.06
CA SER A 112 18.23 2.88 -7.69
C SER A 112 18.72 3.77 -8.83
N ASP A 113 17.80 4.52 -9.45
CA ASP A 113 18.08 5.47 -10.54
C ASP A 113 17.74 6.91 -10.10
N ILE A 114 18.79 7.71 -9.89
CA ILE A 114 18.64 9.11 -9.49
C ILE A 114 17.96 9.97 -10.57
N SER A 115 17.97 9.55 -11.83
CA SER A 115 17.27 10.27 -12.90
C SER A 115 15.75 10.18 -12.73
N LEU A 116 15.25 9.03 -12.26
CA LEU A 116 13.84 8.85 -11.92
C LEU A 116 13.45 9.67 -10.68
N CYS A 117 14.32 9.76 -9.68
CA CYS A 117 14.12 10.65 -8.53
C CYS A 117 13.99 12.10 -8.98
N ASN A 118 14.90 12.56 -9.84
CA ASN A 118 14.89 13.93 -10.39
C ASN A 118 13.63 14.20 -11.24
N PHE A 119 13.14 13.20 -11.97
CA PHE A 119 11.89 13.29 -12.72
C PHE A 119 10.69 13.46 -11.78
N ASP A 120 10.57 12.58 -10.77
CA ASP A 120 9.46 12.61 -9.82
C ASP A 120 9.47 13.89 -8.99
N SER A 121 10.62 14.31 -8.49
CA SER A 121 10.77 15.55 -7.70
C SER A 121 10.38 16.81 -8.46
N LYS A 122 10.62 16.88 -9.78
CA LYS A 122 10.16 17.97 -10.64
C LYS A 122 8.64 18.06 -10.72
N ILE A 123 7.94 16.90 -10.80
CA ILE A 123 6.48 16.83 -10.80
C ILE A 123 5.94 17.33 -9.46
N PHE A 124 6.51 16.83 -8.36
CA PHE A 124 6.09 17.20 -7.01
C PHE A 124 6.33 18.68 -6.71
N ALA A 125 7.43 19.25 -7.21
CA ALA A 125 7.78 20.66 -7.01
C ALA A 125 6.80 21.65 -7.66
N GLN A 126 5.96 21.20 -8.60
CA GLN A 126 4.92 22.02 -9.24
C GLN A 126 3.66 22.17 -8.37
N HIS A 127 3.57 21.45 -7.27
CA HIS A 127 2.41 21.42 -6.39
C HIS A 127 2.74 21.98 -5.01
N ASN A 128 2.04 23.05 -4.60
CA ASN A 128 2.34 23.78 -3.37
C ASN A 128 1.76 23.21 -2.07
N GLY A 129 0.93 22.17 -2.16
CA GLY A 129 0.19 21.64 -1.01
C GLY A 129 0.49 20.15 -0.74
N ILE A 130 1.71 19.65 -1.01
CA ILE A 130 2.11 18.28 -0.73
C ILE A 130 2.90 18.19 0.57
N TYR A 131 2.48 17.25 1.41
CA TYR A 131 3.20 16.80 2.60
C TYR A 131 3.63 15.35 2.38
N ILE A 132 4.94 15.09 2.47
CA ILE A 132 5.51 13.75 2.32
C ILE A 132 5.94 13.28 3.70
N CYS A 133 5.34 12.20 4.21
CA CYS A 133 5.75 11.62 5.47
C CYS A 133 6.74 10.49 5.21
N ALA A 134 7.90 10.56 5.85
CA ALA A 134 8.87 9.47 5.96
C ALA A 134 8.65 8.70 7.25
N ARG A 135 8.82 7.38 7.25
CA ARG A 135 8.69 6.56 8.45
C ARG A 135 10.03 6.17 9.08
N ASP A 136 11.14 6.55 8.48
CA ASP A 136 12.50 6.32 8.96
C ASP A 136 13.39 7.53 8.63
N VAL A 137 14.46 7.71 9.41
CA VAL A 137 15.37 8.85 9.29
C VAL A 137 16.08 8.86 7.94
N GLU A 138 16.45 7.71 7.40
CA GLU A 138 17.16 7.62 6.12
C GLU A 138 16.27 8.16 4.98
N SER A 139 15.01 7.71 4.93
CA SER A 139 14.02 8.21 3.98
C SER A 139 13.71 9.69 4.19
N PHE A 140 13.67 10.16 5.44
CA PHE A 140 13.45 11.56 5.77
C PHE A 140 14.56 12.45 5.22
N VAL A 141 15.83 12.09 5.48
CA VAL A 141 17.00 12.83 4.98
C VAL A 141 17.05 12.82 3.46
N PHE A 142 16.82 11.65 2.84
CA PHE A 142 16.78 11.53 1.39
C PHE A 142 15.72 12.46 0.76
N LEU A 143 14.51 12.47 1.31
CA LEU A 143 13.43 13.31 0.81
C LEU A 143 13.75 14.80 0.95
N GLN A 144 14.32 15.23 2.08
CA GLN A 144 14.74 16.63 2.28
C GLN A 144 15.81 17.07 1.29
N GLN A 145 16.68 16.17 0.86
CA GLN A 145 17.74 16.49 -0.11
C GLN A 145 17.22 16.59 -1.55
N HIS A 146 16.20 15.83 -1.91
CA HIS A 146 15.78 15.69 -3.32
C HIS A 146 14.42 16.30 -3.64
N PHE A 147 13.55 16.52 -2.65
CA PHE A 147 12.21 17.08 -2.85
C PHE A 147 12.08 18.46 -2.18
N LYS A 148 11.40 19.38 -2.86
CA LYS A 148 11.17 20.74 -2.33
C LYS A 148 9.94 20.84 -1.43
N ASN A 149 9.15 19.78 -1.37
CA ASN A 149 7.91 19.69 -0.61
C ASN A 149 8.19 19.56 0.89
N GLU A 150 7.20 19.84 1.71
CA GLU A 150 7.32 19.67 3.16
C GLU A 150 7.44 18.18 3.52
N VAL A 151 8.47 17.83 4.26
CA VAL A 151 8.76 16.46 4.69
C VAL A 151 8.61 16.34 6.20
N LEU A 152 7.85 15.33 6.64
CA LEU A 152 7.63 15.05 8.06
C LEU A 152 8.16 13.65 8.40
N LEU A 153 8.83 13.52 9.54
CA LEU A 153 9.18 12.22 10.11
C LEU A 153 8.04 11.75 11.01
N VAL A 154 7.36 10.67 10.61
CA VAL A 154 6.13 10.17 11.26
C VAL A 154 6.22 8.64 11.41
N PRO A 155 5.89 8.04 12.57
CA PRO A 155 5.89 6.60 12.73
C PRO A 155 5.01 5.88 11.70
N ASP A 156 5.34 4.62 11.39
CA ASP A 156 4.53 3.78 10.49
C ASP A 156 3.09 3.65 11.02
N MET A 157 2.11 3.69 10.12
CA MET A 157 0.69 3.68 10.50
C MET A 157 0.24 2.37 11.15
N VAL A 158 0.97 1.27 10.99
CA VAL A 158 0.71 0.03 11.74
C VAL A 158 0.84 0.26 13.25
N LEU A 159 1.71 1.17 13.68
CA LEU A 159 1.87 1.58 15.08
C LEU A 159 0.65 2.34 15.65
N TYR A 160 -0.27 2.77 14.80
CA TYR A 160 -1.54 3.39 15.21
C TYR A 160 -2.66 2.37 15.43
N LEU A 161 -2.50 1.12 14.99
CA LEU A 161 -3.52 0.09 15.17
C LEU A 161 -3.90 -0.09 16.63
N SER A 162 -5.19 -0.28 16.88
CA SER A 162 -5.72 -0.69 18.17
C SER A 162 -6.27 -2.10 18.10
N PHE A 163 -5.90 -2.87 19.10
CA PHE A 163 -6.41 -4.21 19.31
C PHE A 163 -7.05 -4.30 20.67
N ASP A 164 -8.09 -5.09 20.78
CA ASP A 164 -8.56 -5.56 22.06
C ASP A 164 -7.57 -6.60 22.59
N ARG A 165 -6.84 -6.27 23.64
CA ARG A 165 -5.75 -7.10 24.18
C ARG A 165 -6.23 -8.36 24.92
N SER A 166 -7.52 -8.64 24.94
CA SER A 166 -8.14 -9.68 25.75
C SER A 166 -7.94 -11.12 25.24
N VAL A 167 -7.14 -11.34 24.20
CA VAL A 167 -6.95 -12.70 23.67
C VAL A 167 -5.62 -13.26 24.15
N GLU A 168 -5.69 -14.08 25.20
CA GLU A 168 -4.56 -14.91 25.62
C GLU A 168 -4.24 -15.94 24.53
N GLY A 169 -3.02 -15.87 24.01
CA GLY A 169 -2.55 -16.77 22.97
C GLY A 169 -2.31 -18.18 23.50
N ILE A 170 -2.52 -19.17 22.66
CA ILE A 170 -2.20 -20.58 22.89
C ILE A 170 -0.70 -20.77 22.67
N LYS A 171 0.04 -20.70 23.75
CA LYS A 171 1.28 -21.33 24.21
C LYS A 171 2.41 -21.72 23.23
N HIS A 172 3.58 -21.10 23.51
CA HIS A 172 4.95 -21.66 23.36
C HIS A 172 5.41 -22.10 21.96
N LYS A 173 4.89 -21.45 20.93
CA LYS A 173 5.38 -21.65 19.55
C LYS A 173 6.25 -20.48 19.12
N LYS A 174 7.32 -20.79 18.42
CA LYS A 174 8.13 -19.81 17.70
C LYS A 174 7.75 -19.76 16.25
N LEU A 175 7.65 -18.57 15.69
CA LEU A 175 7.39 -18.31 14.27
C LEU A 175 8.63 -17.72 13.62
N PHE A 176 9.03 -18.24 12.47
CA PHE A 176 9.86 -17.53 11.53
C PHE A 176 9.00 -17.05 10.36
N LEU A 177 8.57 -15.79 10.42
CA LEU A 177 7.78 -15.15 9.37
C LEU A 177 8.72 -14.57 8.31
N GLN A 178 8.95 -15.34 7.27
CA GLN A 178 9.88 -15.01 6.20
C GLN A 178 9.18 -14.42 4.96
N ARG A 179 9.99 -13.81 4.09
CA ARG A 179 9.56 -13.44 2.73
C ARG A 179 9.90 -14.54 1.76
N ASP A 180 9.02 -14.79 0.80
CA ASP A 180 9.22 -15.73 -0.32
C ASP A 180 9.36 -15.00 -1.67
N ASP A 181 9.55 -13.67 -1.63
CA ASP A 181 9.66 -12.83 -2.81
C ASP A 181 11.11 -12.34 -3.06
N LYS A 182 11.30 -11.48 -4.04
CA LYS A 182 12.62 -10.94 -4.45
C LYS A 182 13.37 -10.14 -3.37
N GLU A 183 12.75 -9.85 -2.23
CA GLU A 183 13.39 -9.25 -1.06
C GLU A 183 13.87 -10.30 -0.04
N MET A 184 13.85 -11.59 -0.39
CA MET A 184 14.29 -12.68 0.48
C MET A 184 15.78 -12.61 0.76
N VAL A 185 16.17 -12.86 2.01
CA VAL A 185 17.56 -13.04 2.47
C VAL A 185 17.78 -14.47 2.95
N ASP A 186 19.04 -14.92 3.03
CA ASP A 186 19.37 -16.20 3.64
C ASP A 186 19.18 -16.10 5.17
N TYR A 187 18.27 -16.91 5.70
CA TYR A 187 17.87 -16.93 7.10
C TYR A 187 18.17 -18.29 7.78
N THR A 188 18.86 -19.18 7.10
CA THR A 188 19.09 -20.57 7.58
C THR A 188 19.79 -20.60 8.94
N LYS A 189 20.66 -19.62 9.24
CA LYS A 189 21.38 -19.53 10.52
C LYS A 189 20.50 -19.28 11.74
N TRP A 190 19.24 -18.80 11.56
CA TRP A 190 18.32 -18.56 12.69
C TRP A 190 17.26 -19.63 12.85
N LEU A 191 17.24 -20.65 11.97
CA LEU A 191 16.26 -21.73 12.04
C LEU A 191 16.57 -22.69 13.17
N ASN A 192 15.53 -23.07 13.91
CA ASN A 192 15.55 -24.10 14.93
C ASN A 192 14.40 -25.09 14.65
N ASP A 193 14.56 -26.34 15.07
CA ASP A 193 13.61 -27.43 14.82
C ASP A 193 12.21 -27.19 15.43
N ASP A 194 12.11 -26.30 16.44
CA ASP A 194 10.87 -25.95 17.12
C ASP A 194 10.12 -24.75 16.51
N MET A 195 10.60 -24.23 15.37
CA MET A 195 10.00 -23.09 14.71
C MET A 195 9.03 -23.48 13.59
N VAL A 196 7.91 -22.75 13.50
CA VAL A 196 7.06 -22.74 12.32
C VAL A 196 7.64 -21.73 11.33
N VAL A 197 8.01 -22.17 10.13
CA VAL A 197 8.58 -21.32 9.08
C VAL A 197 7.55 -21.15 7.98
N CYS A 198 7.11 -19.91 7.74
CA CYS A 198 6.17 -19.60 6.67
C CYS A 198 6.21 -18.08 6.33
N ASP A 199 5.66 -17.74 5.18
CA ASP A 199 5.24 -16.36 4.88
C ASP A 199 3.82 -16.10 5.41
N TRP A 200 3.35 -14.86 5.32
CA TRP A 200 1.94 -14.58 5.52
C TRP A 200 1.12 -15.57 4.69
N PRO A 201 0.21 -16.33 5.32
CA PRO A 201 -0.69 -17.18 4.55
C PRO A 201 -1.40 -16.32 3.52
N THR A 202 -1.20 -16.64 2.25
CA THR A 202 -1.69 -15.80 1.16
C THR A 202 -3.22 -15.75 1.17
N HIS A 203 -3.79 -14.59 0.86
CA HIS A 203 -5.22 -14.40 0.62
C HIS A 203 -5.82 -15.46 -0.29
N LYS A 204 -5.03 -15.97 -1.24
CA LYS A 204 -5.45 -17.02 -2.18
C LYS A 204 -6.01 -18.26 -1.49
N THR A 205 -5.48 -18.64 -0.33
CA THR A 205 -5.94 -19.84 0.38
C THR A 205 -7.20 -19.54 1.20
N ILE A 206 -7.25 -18.41 1.87
CA ILE A 206 -8.37 -18.03 2.75
C ILE A 206 -9.56 -17.56 1.93
N ASP A 207 -9.31 -16.69 0.94
CA ASP A 207 -10.36 -16.21 0.05
C ASP A 207 -10.94 -17.36 -0.78
N LYS A 208 -10.11 -18.30 -1.22
CA LYS A 208 -10.57 -19.49 -1.92
C LYS A 208 -11.50 -20.32 -1.04
N ILE A 209 -11.11 -20.62 0.20
CA ILE A 209 -11.92 -21.43 1.13
C ILE A 209 -13.24 -20.71 1.46
N ARG A 210 -13.20 -19.39 1.71
CA ARG A 210 -14.40 -18.59 2.06
C ARG A 210 -15.28 -18.33 0.86
N ILE A 211 -14.70 -18.01 -0.28
CA ILE A 211 -15.42 -17.84 -1.55
C ILE A 211 -16.07 -19.16 -1.94
N ASP A 212 -15.36 -20.28 -1.86
CA ASP A 212 -15.91 -21.60 -2.16
C ASP A 212 -17.06 -21.97 -1.21
N ALA A 213 -16.93 -21.66 0.10
CA ALA A 213 -17.99 -21.89 1.09
C ALA A 213 -19.21 -20.97 0.84
N PHE A 214 -19.00 -19.69 0.55
CA PHE A 214 -20.05 -18.72 0.22
C PHE A 214 -20.73 -19.09 -1.10
N MET A 215 -19.95 -19.48 -2.10
CA MET A 215 -20.42 -19.88 -3.43
C MET A 215 -21.21 -21.18 -3.41
N LYS A 216 -20.81 -22.15 -2.58
CA LYS A 216 -21.60 -23.38 -2.35
C LYS A 216 -22.97 -23.08 -1.73
N ARG A 217 -23.05 -22.04 -0.90
CA ARG A 217 -24.30 -21.60 -0.25
C ARG A 217 -25.23 -20.80 -1.15
N ASN A 218 -24.69 -20.06 -2.11
CA ASN A 218 -25.44 -19.09 -2.90
C ASN A 218 -25.18 -19.24 -4.42
N LYS A 219 -25.97 -20.08 -5.11
CA LYS A 219 -25.89 -20.27 -6.56
C LYS A 219 -25.99 -18.98 -7.38
N TRP A 220 -26.65 -17.96 -6.84
CA TRP A 220 -26.84 -16.65 -7.46
C TRP A 220 -25.56 -15.81 -7.37
N ALA A 221 -24.89 -15.79 -6.22
CA ALA A 221 -23.62 -15.12 -6.04
C ALA A 221 -22.53 -15.73 -6.95
N HIS A 222 -22.57 -17.04 -7.18
CA HIS A 222 -21.69 -17.72 -8.13
C HIS A 222 -21.82 -17.17 -9.55
N ARG A 223 -23.04 -16.87 -9.99
CA ARG A 223 -23.32 -16.36 -11.35
C ARG A 223 -22.77 -14.93 -11.53
N ILE A 224 -22.95 -14.06 -10.54
CA ILE A 224 -22.43 -12.67 -10.55
C ILE A 224 -20.90 -12.67 -10.46
N PHE A 225 -20.32 -13.50 -9.59
CA PHE A 225 -18.87 -13.60 -9.46
C PHE A 225 -18.23 -14.10 -10.76
N ARG A 226 -18.83 -15.10 -11.42
CA ARG A 226 -18.36 -15.63 -12.70
C ARG A 226 -18.37 -14.56 -13.79
N LEU A 227 -19.41 -13.73 -13.85
CA LEU A 227 -19.51 -12.59 -14.76
C LEU A 227 -18.46 -11.52 -14.43
N GLY A 228 -18.23 -11.23 -13.15
CA GLY A 228 -17.20 -10.29 -12.70
C GLY A 228 -15.78 -10.76 -13.02
N VAL A 229 -15.48 -12.03 -12.75
CA VAL A 229 -14.16 -12.64 -13.08
C VAL A 229 -13.94 -12.69 -14.59
N GLN A 230 -14.96 -13.01 -15.36
CA GLN A 230 -14.87 -13.02 -16.81
C GLN A 230 -14.67 -11.62 -17.39
N TYR A 231 -15.27 -10.61 -16.76
CA TYR A 231 -15.07 -9.20 -17.09
C TYR A 231 -13.65 -8.75 -16.74
N ILE A 232 -13.14 -9.03 -15.53
CA ILE A 232 -11.78 -8.72 -15.12
C ILE A 232 -10.75 -9.41 -16.03
N ARG A 233 -11.01 -10.66 -16.41
CA ARG A 233 -10.17 -11.41 -17.35
C ARG A 233 -10.15 -10.78 -18.73
N ASN A 234 -11.28 -10.30 -19.22
CA ASN A 234 -11.36 -9.61 -20.50
C ASN A 234 -10.65 -8.24 -20.48
N VAL A 235 -10.75 -7.48 -19.39
CA VAL A 235 -9.99 -6.24 -19.19
C VAL A 235 -8.49 -6.50 -19.08
N ALA A 236 -8.07 -7.55 -18.40
CA ALA A 236 -6.67 -7.96 -18.32
C ALA A 236 -6.14 -8.42 -19.69
N LEU A 237 -6.93 -9.16 -20.47
CA LEU A 237 -6.62 -9.54 -21.84
C LEU A 237 -6.52 -8.33 -22.77
N LEU A 238 -7.42 -7.35 -22.66
CA LEU A 238 -7.37 -6.09 -23.41
C LEU A 238 -6.11 -5.29 -23.05
N LYS A 239 -5.73 -5.20 -21.77
CA LYS A 239 -4.47 -4.58 -21.34
C LYS A 239 -3.25 -5.33 -21.87
N TYR A 240 -3.28 -6.65 -21.83
CA TYR A 240 -2.20 -7.48 -22.39
C TYR A 240 -2.10 -7.32 -23.90
N PHE A 241 -3.22 -7.33 -24.62
CA PHE A 241 -3.30 -7.11 -26.07
C PHE A 241 -2.79 -5.71 -26.44
N TYR A 242 -3.17 -4.69 -25.69
CA TYR A 242 -2.67 -3.32 -25.83
C TYR A 242 -1.15 -3.24 -25.64
N LYS A 243 -0.61 -3.91 -24.59
CA LYS A 243 0.82 -3.96 -24.32
C LYS A 243 1.59 -4.69 -25.41
N CYS A 244 1.03 -5.76 -25.96
CA CYS A 244 1.64 -6.49 -27.08
C CYS A 244 1.57 -5.72 -28.41
N CYS A 245 0.46 -5.03 -28.67
CA CYS A 245 0.31 -4.20 -29.85
C CYS A 245 1.21 -2.96 -29.79
N SER A 246 1.28 -2.28 -28.65
CA SER A 246 2.16 -1.12 -28.46
C SER A 246 3.63 -1.49 -28.59
N ALA A 247 4.08 -2.64 -28.03
CA ALA A 247 5.45 -3.13 -28.16
C ALA A 247 5.81 -3.50 -29.60
N ARG A 248 4.92 -4.20 -30.34
CA ARG A 248 5.14 -4.55 -31.76
C ARG A 248 5.14 -3.33 -32.67
N LEU A 249 4.32 -2.33 -32.36
CA LEU A 249 4.26 -1.08 -33.11
C LEU A 249 5.48 -0.21 -32.83
N PHE A 250 5.94 -0.12 -31.60
CA PHE A 250 7.15 0.63 -31.21
C PHE A 250 8.39 0.12 -31.96
N CYS A 251 8.49 -1.20 -32.17
CA CYS A 251 9.58 -1.79 -32.96
C CYS A 251 9.48 -1.47 -34.46
N ARG A 252 8.31 -1.20 -35.01
CA ARG A 252 8.12 -0.83 -36.44
C ARG A 252 8.31 0.67 -36.72
N ILE A 253 8.20 1.53 -35.72
CA ILE A 253 8.16 3.00 -35.84
C ILE A 253 9.53 3.66 -35.80
N ASN A 254 10.58 2.95 -35.39
CA ASN A 254 11.92 3.54 -35.21
C ASN A 254 12.61 4.02 -36.50
N ASN A 255 11.95 3.94 -37.65
CA ASN A 255 12.52 4.34 -38.94
C ASN A 255 11.92 5.59 -39.62
N ASN A 256 10.92 6.32 -39.01
CA ASN A 256 10.43 7.58 -39.61
C ASN A 256 9.84 8.55 -38.56
N LYS A 257 10.57 9.61 -38.27
CA LYS A 257 10.50 10.35 -36.99
C LYS A 257 9.37 11.36 -36.77
N ASN A 258 8.60 11.87 -37.74
CA ASN A 258 7.81 13.08 -37.48
C ASN A 258 6.31 13.09 -37.82
N THR A 259 5.76 12.14 -38.54
CA THR A 259 4.33 12.13 -38.87
C THR A 259 3.50 11.08 -38.13
N ILE A 260 4.15 10.20 -37.42
CA ILE A 260 3.55 9.04 -36.76
C ILE A 260 3.29 9.34 -35.28
N ALA A 261 4.12 10.17 -34.64
CA ALA A 261 3.93 10.58 -33.24
C ALA A 261 2.61 11.33 -33.02
N GLU A 262 2.27 12.26 -33.90
CA GLU A 262 1.01 13.04 -33.84
C GLU A 262 -0.23 12.15 -34.06
N LYS A 263 -0.17 11.19 -34.98
CA LYS A 263 -1.26 10.22 -35.19
C LYS A 263 -1.44 9.30 -33.99
N TRP A 264 -0.36 8.98 -33.26
CA TRP A 264 -0.42 8.16 -32.06
C TRP A 264 -0.94 8.92 -30.87
N GLU A 265 -0.63 10.18 -30.73
CA GLU A 265 -1.18 11.05 -29.70
C GLU A 265 -2.70 11.18 -29.88
N MET A 266 -3.19 11.33 -31.13
CA MET A 266 -4.61 11.32 -31.43
C MET A 266 -5.29 9.97 -31.15
N ILE A 267 -4.68 8.85 -31.52
CA ILE A 267 -5.21 7.52 -31.22
C ILE A 267 -5.21 7.26 -29.71
N TYR A 268 -4.17 7.69 -28.98
CA TYR A 268 -4.10 7.63 -27.54
C TYR A 268 -5.18 8.48 -26.87
N LEU A 269 -5.42 9.69 -27.37
CA LEU A 269 -6.51 10.56 -26.92
C LEU A 269 -7.89 9.98 -27.22
N GLU A 270 -8.08 9.36 -28.37
CA GLU A 270 -9.34 8.72 -28.78
C GLU A 270 -9.64 7.45 -27.97
N ILE A 271 -8.63 6.61 -27.72
CA ILE A 271 -8.75 5.45 -26.83
C ILE A 271 -9.03 5.90 -25.40
N ASN A 272 -8.37 6.94 -24.91
CA ASN A 272 -8.66 7.50 -23.59
C ASN A 272 -10.07 8.11 -23.52
N TYR A 273 -10.55 8.72 -24.61
CA TYR A 273 -11.90 9.24 -24.70
C TYR A 273 -12.96 8.12 -24.74
N LEU A 274 -12.73 7.04 -25.48
CA LEU A 274 -13.59 5.84 -25.48
C LEU A 274 -13.59 5.13 -24.12
N LEU A 275 -12.44 5.06 -23.46
CA LEU A 275 -12.33 4.60 -22.08
C LEU A 275 -13.05 5.54 -21.12
N TYR A 276 -13.04 6.85 -21.36
CA TYR A 276 -13.79 7.85 -20.61
C TYR A 276 -15.30 7.69 -20.78
N LEU A 277 -15.80 7.47 -21.99
CA LEU A 277 -17.23 7.24 -22.26
C LEU A 277 -17.75 5.95 -21.60
N ASN A 278 -16.93 4.89 -21.57
CA ASN A 278 -17.26 3.66 -20.86
C ASN A 278 -17.12 3.77 -19.33
N ARG A 279 -16.50 4.83 -18.81
CA ARG A 279 -16.27 5.05 -17.36
C ARG A 279 -17.54 5.12 -16.54
N LYS A 280 -18.67 5.56 -17.11
CA LYS A 280 -19.93 5.68 -16.35
C LYS A 280 -20.42 4.32 -15.83
N TYR A 281 -20.19 3.24 -16.56
CA TYR A 281 -20.52 1.87 -16.13
C TYR A 281 -19.41 1.22 -15.32
N LEU A 282 -18.14 1.43 -15.69
CA LEU A 282 -16.97 0.99 -14.94
C LEU A 282 -16.83 1.70 -13.60
N GLY A 283 -17.16 3.00 -13.53
CA GLY A 283 -17.10 3.79 -12.32
C GLY A 283 -17.98 3.24 -11.19
N ARG A 284 -19.22 2.83 -11.47
CA ARG A 284 -20.12 2.23 -10.48
C ARG A 284 -19.61 0.87 -9.98
N LEU A 285 -19.07 0.05 -10.88
CA LEU A 285 -18.47 -1.23 -10.48
C LEU A 285 -17.23 -1.03 -9.61
N ASN A 286 -16.38 -0.08 -9.96
CA ASN A 286 -15.21 0.28 -9.16
C ASN A 286 -15.62 0.80 -7.77
N GLU A 287 -16.68 1.60 -7.66
CA GLU A 287 -17.23 2.05 -6.38
C GLU A 287 -17.70 0.88 -5.51
N ILE A 288 -18.40 -0.09 -6.10
CA ILE A 288 -18.83 -1.31 -5.41
C ILE A 288 -17.61 -2.12 -4.93
N ILE A 289 -16.60 -2.29 -5.79
CA ILE A 289 -15.35 -2.98 -5.44
C ILE A 289 -14.65 -2.26 -4.28
N ASN A 290 -14.52 -0.94 -4.35
CA ASN A 290 -13.89 -0.13 -3.30
C ASN A 290 -14.66 -0.24 -1.97
N MET A 291 -15.99 -0.22 -2.03
CA MET A 291 -16.82 -0.42 -0.84
C MET A 291 -16.63 -1.81 -0.22
N ILE A 292 -16.56 -2.86 -1.04
CA ILE A 292 -16.31 -4.24 -0.58
C ILE A 292 -14.92 -4.34 0.04
N LEU A 293 -13.89 -3.76 -0.57
CA LEU A 293 -12.53 -3.75 -0.03
C LEU A 293 -12.48 -3.11 1.36
N TYR A 294 -13.14 -1.97 1.54
CA TYR A 294 -13.17 -1.27 2.81
C TYR A 294 -14.04 -1.96 3.86
N ALA A 295 -15.30 -2.27 3.51
CA ALA A 295 -16.29 -2.71 4.49
C ALA A 295 -16.12 -4.18 4.92
N TYR A 296 -15.58 -5.02 4.05
CA TYR A 296 -15.50 -6.46 4.30
C TYR A 296 -14.08 -6.99 4.29
N HIS A 297 -13.28 -6.62 3.32
CA HIS A 297 -11.94 -7.18 3.15
C HIS A 297 -10.99 -6.67 4.24
N LEU A 298 -10.90 -5.37 4.46
CA LEU A 298 -9.98 -4.77 5.43
C LEU A 298 -10.19 -5.27 6.86
N PRO A 299 -11.42 -5.32 7.42
CA PRO A 299 -11.65 -5.90 8.75
C PRO A 299 -11.27 -7.37 8.84
N LEU A 300 -11.55 -8.15 7.78
CA LEU A 300 -11.19 -9.57 7.74
C LEU A 300 -9.69 -9.78 7.77
N ILE A 301 -8.92 -8.98 7.02
CA ILE A 301 -7.47 -9.08 7.00
C ILE A 301 -6.86 -8.66 8.33
N LYS A 302 -7.35 -7.57 8.93
CA LYS A 302 -6.92 -7.14 10.25
C LYS A 302 -7.12 -8.27 11.28
N GLN A 303 -8.32 -8.83 11.35
CA GLN A 303 -8.63 -9.94 12.27
C GLN A 303 -7.79 -11.19 11.97
N TYR A 304 -7.60 -11.50 10.70
CA TYR A 304 -6.80 -12.62 10.27
C TYR A 304 -5.33 -12.49 10.70
N ALA A 305 -4.72 -11.32 10.46
CA ALA A 305 -3.33 -11.06 10.84
C ALA A 305 -3.14 -11.18 12.36
N ILE A 306 -4.10 -10.69 13.15
CA ILE A 306 -4.11 -10.81 14.61
C ILE A 306 -4.20 -12.29 15.03
N ASN A 307 -5.20 -13.01 14.53
CA ASN A 307 -5.41 -14.42 14.88
C ASN A 307 -4.19 -15.28 14.53
N PHE A 308 -3.60 -15.04 13.35
CA PHE A 308 -2.38 -15.73 12.95
C PHE A 308 -1.23 -15.49 13.92
N MET A 309 -1.03 -14.23 14.31
CA MET A 309 0.10 -13.85 15.17
C MET A 309 -0.11 -14.27 16.63
N GLN A 310 -1.35 -14.42 17.08
CA GLN A 310 -1.67 -14.80 18.47
C GLN A 310 -1.18 -16.18 18.86
N ASP A 311 -1.05 -17.11 17.91
CA ASP A 311 -0.60 -18.49 18.16
C ASP A 311 0.87 -18.61 18.56
N TYR A 312 1.63 -17.48 18.53
CA TYR A 312 3.07 -17.48 18.75
C TYR A 312 3.46 -16.55 19.91
N ASP A 313 4.48 -16.93 20.68
CA ASP A 313 5.05 -16.13 21.76
C ASP A 313 6.31 -15.39 21.34
N GLU A 314 7.07 -15.97 20.40
CA GLU A 314 8.30 -15.41 19.85
C GLU A 314 8.24 -15.42 18.32
N VAL A 315 8.58 -14.30 17.70
CA VAL A 315 8.47 -14.09 16.25
C VAL A 315 9.81 -13.60 15.71
N TYR A 316 10.42 -14.41 14.86
CA TYR A 316 11.55 -14.04 14.02
C TYR A 316 11.00 -13.58 12.68
N THR A 317 11.50 -12.49 12.11
CA THR A 317 10.89 -12.03 10.86
C THR A 317 11.77 -11.14 10.00
N THR A 318 11.70 -11.38 8.69
CA THR A 318 12.16 -10.50 7.62
C THR A 318 11.03 -9.60 7.07
N ARG A 319 9.82 -9.69 7.68
CA ARG A 319 8.65 -8.89 7.33
C ARG A 319 8.46 -7.75 8.34
N LEU A 320 8.78 -6.51 7.94
CA LEU A 320 8.69 -5.33 8.80
C LEU A 320 7.35 -5.25 9.55
N HIS A 321 6.23 -5.30 8.82
CA HIS A 321 4.90 -5.17 9.43
C HIS A 321 4.48 -6.40 10.24
N GLY A 322 5.10 -7.56 9.96
CA GLY A 322 4.98 -8.74 10.81
C GLY A 322 5.61 -8.50 12.17
N GLY A 323 6.81 -7.92 12.18
CA GLY A 323 7.50 -7.54 13.40
C GLY A 323 6.74 -6.47 14.21
N ILE A 324 6.28 -5.40 13.55
CA ILE A 324 5.49 -4.35 14.20
C ILE A 324 4.20 -4.92 14.81
N LEU A 325 3.46 -5.76 14.07
CA LEU A 325 2.24 -6.38 14.59
C LEU A 325 2.53 -7.27 15.81
N ALA A 326 3.55 -8.13 15.72
CA ALA A 326 3.96 -8.99 16.82
C ALA A 326 4.36 -8.16 18.06
N MET A 327 5.12 -7.09 17.89
CA MET A 327 5.50 -6.16 18.94
C MET A 327 4.28 -5.55 19.64
N ILE A 328 3.32 -5.02 18.86
CA ILE A 328 2.11 -4.39 19.42
C ILE A 328 1.25 -5.41 20.18
N LEU A 329 1.25 -6.67 19.74
CA LEU A 329 0.60 -7.78 20.43
C LEU A 329 1.37 -8.29 21.65
N GLY A 330 2.49 -7.64 22.01
CA GLY A 330 3.31 -7.98 23.19
C GLY A 330 4.15 -9.25 23.01
N LYS A 331 4.38 -9.70 21.78
CA LYS A 331 5.22 -10.86 21.49
C LYS A 331 6.70 -10.46 21.57
N LYS A 332 7.57 -11.44 21.80
CA LYS A 332 9.01 -11.29 21.68
C LYS A 332 9.40 -11.30 20.22
N VAL A 333 10.07 -10.26 19.76
CA VAL A 333 10.34 -10.05 18.34
C VAL A 333 11.83 -10.01 18.04
N ARG A 334 12.25 -10.80 17.07
CA ARG A 334 13.59 -10.84 16.49
C ARG A 334 13.53 -10.36 15.05
N LEU A 335 14.00 -9.16 14.79
CA LEU A 335 14.00 -8.57 13.46
C LEU A 335 15.28 -8.97 12.73
N VAL A 336 15.12 -9.51 11.51
CA VAL A 336 16.20 -9.80 10.58
C VAL A 336 16.09 -8.80 9.43
N ASP A 337 17.19 -8.11 9.12
CA ASP A 337 17.14 -7.07 8.10
C ASP A 337 16.95 -7.65 6.68
N ASN A 338 16.56 -6.80 5.76
CA ASN A 338 16.49 -7.11 4.33
C ASN A 338 17.71 -6.52 3.59
N ASN A 339 17.82 -6.83 2.28
CA ASN A 339 18.99 -6.49 1.46
C ASN A 339 19.32 -4.98 1.37
N TYR A 340 18.41 -4.09 1.78
CA TYR A 340 18.58 -2.63 1.69
C TYR A 340 18.23 -1.86 2.98
N GLY A 341 18.36 -2.52 4.14
CA GLY A 341 18.36 -1.83 5.43
C GLY A 341 17.04 -1.23 5.90
N LYS A 342 15.90 -1.64 5.32
CA LYS A 342 14.59 -1.06 5.62
C LYS A 342 14.08 -1.35 7.03
N ILE A 343 14.41 -2.52 7.56
CA ILE A 343 13.98 -2.93 8.89
C ILE A 343 14.86 -2.25 9.93
N SER A 344 16.18 -2.24 9.73
CA SER A 344 17.12 -1.55 10.60
C SER A 344 16.87 -0.04 10.63
N ALA A 345 16.57 0.59 9.48
CA ALA A 345 16.25 2.00 9.43
C ALA A 345 15.03 2.37 10.30
N LEU A 346 13.94 1.59 10.23
CA LEU A 346 12.77 1.82 11.06
C LEU A 346 13.04 1.46 12.53
N TYR A 347 13.75 0.36 12.81
CA TYR A 347 14.13 -0.05 14.16
C TYR A 347 14.94 1.04 14.84
N ASN A 348 15.99 1.54 14.20
CA ASN A 348 16.86 2.59 14.73
C ASN A 348 16.11 3.92 14.92
N THR A 349 15.08 4.18 14.13
CA THR A 349 14.29 5.41 14.24
C THR A 349 13.30 5.35 15.41
N TRP A 350 12.62 4.22 15.62
CA TRP A 350 11.45 4.17 16.49
C TRP A 350 11.46 3.08 17.55
N LEU A 351 12.16 1.96 17.35
CA LEU A 351 11.98 0.74 18.15
C LEU A 351 13.13 0.44 19.10
N LEU A 352 14.19 1.25 19.13
CA LEU A 352 15.37 1.03 20.00
C LEU A 352 15.03 0.90 21.50
N ASN A 353 13.96 1.57 21.94
CA ASN A 353 13.56 1.57 23.35
C ASN A 353 12.46 0.55 23.68
N GLU A 354 12.03 -0.23 22.69
CA GLU A 354 11.02 -1.27 22.91
C GLU A 354 11.66 -2.53 23.47
N THR A 355 11.22 -2.95 24.65
CA THR A 355 11.87 -4.02 25.43
C THR A 355 11.63 -5.43 24.89
N ASN A 356 10.62 -5.58 24.03
CA ASN A 356 10.24 -6.86 23.43
C ASN A 356 10.68 -7.01 21.97
N VAL A 357 11.50 -6.09 21.46
CA VAL A 357 12.00 -6.11 20.07
C VAL A 357 13.51 -5.99 20.06
N GLU A 358 14.19 -6.81 19.29
CA GLU A 358 15.61 -6.66 19.01
C GLU A 358 15.94 -6.95 17.54
N MET A 359 17.00 -6.31 17.04
CA MET A 359 17.64 -6.70 15.78
C MET A 359 18.60 -7.85 16.03
N ILE A 360 18.61 -8.80 15.10
CA ILE A 360 19.59 -9.92 15.09
C ILE A 360 20.32 -9.93 13.75
N ASP A 361 21.67 -10.12 13.83
CA ASP A 361 22.60 -10.09 12.69
C ASP A 361 22.79 -11.47 12.06
#